data_522ae7318f47aa4d0c5fe408e205eee7
#
_entry.id   522ae7318f47aa4d0c5fe408e205eee7
#
_cell.length_a   1.000
_cell.length_b   1.000
_cell.length_c   1.000
_cell.angle_alpha   90.00
_cell.angle_beta   90.00
_cell.angle_gamma   90.00
#
_symmetry.space_group_name_H-M   'P 1'
#
loop_
_entity.id
_entity.type
_entity.pdbx_description
1 polymer ?
#
loop_
_entity_poly.entity_id
_entity_poly.type
_entity_poly.pdbx_seq_one_letter_code
_entity_poly.pdbx_strand_id
1 'polypeptide(L)'
;MLRKVLILVAILLVFGCSNEADDMGIIARVNGDPIYLSQLEFQHDQFQADTAGTYVPSVEKLRGEYGDILTDLIVQELVLQELAKRELPVTEHELLKAEEVVRADYPEGAFDQMLVEEYIDLKAWRKQLKNHLGMKKFFQQVLRPKIKIDYKEAQQYYREHISDFYLPESLRILVVRGPSRELVGRAVEKYMEEHDSGNLATAFGEVEAREVVVREGRLSAAWKNAISGLEPGQSSGVLTDRFGFEALVLLERSPAKVLAPAQAYPLVEKALLEIKLRDAFETWLAESVIIAKISVSSHLLTEAAENVASPIADDADSKTMKDVNLNATDS
;
A
#
# COMPACT_ATOMS: atom_id res chain seq x y z
N MET A 1 -33.64 -37.39 -52.58
CA MET A 1 -32.48 -37.48 -51.69
C MET A 1 -31.50 -36.32 -51.86
N LEU A 2 -31.27 -35.84 -53.06
CA LEU A 2 -30.34 -34.70 -53.33
C LEU A 2 -30.67 -33.40 -52.65
N ARG A 3 -31.97 -33.08 -52.45
CA ARG A 3 -32.46 -31.83 -51.84
C ARG A 3 -32.25 -31.74 -50.32
N LYS A 4 -32.15 -32.90 -49.62
CA LYS A 4 -31.83 -33.00 -48.17
C LYS A 4 -30.35 -32.91 -47.92
N VAL A 5 -29.51 -33.36 -48.84
CA VAL A 5 -28.03 -33.24 -48.74
C VAL A 5 -27.60 -31.80 -48.96
N LEU A 6 -28.27 -31.04 -49.86
CA LEU A 6 -27.98 -29.62 -50.12
C LEU A 6 -28.30 -28.72 -48.92
N ILE A 7 -29.34 -29.05 -48.13
CA ILE A 7 -29.69 -28.32 -46.90
C ILE A 7 -28.69 -28.64 -45.75
N LEU A 8 -28.17 -29.85 -45.68
CA LEU A 8 -27.17 -30.23 -44.68
C LEU A 8 -25.80 -29.59 -44.93
N VAL A 9 -25.42 -29.40 -46.20
CA VAL A 9 -24.17 -28.69 -46.58
C VAL A 9 -24.28 -27.20 -46.35
N ALA A 10 -25.48 -26.61 -46.52
CA ALA A 10 -25.70 -25.19 -46.25
C ALA A 10 -25.64 -24.81 -44.75
N ILE A 11 -25.94 -25.77 -43.84
CA ILE A 11 -25.86 -25.54 -42.37
C ILE A 11 -24.41 -25.66 -41.85
N LEU A 12 -23.51 -26.35 -42.58
CA LEU A 12 -22.09 -26.48 -42.20
C LEU A 12 -21.21 -25.27 -42.56
N LEU A 13 -21.74 -24.30 -43.34
CA LEU A 13 -20.99 -23.11 -43.76
C LEU A 13 -21.24 -21.88 -42.89
N VAL A 14 -22.02 -21.98 -41.80
CA VAL A 14 -22.35 -20.83 -40.91
C VAL A 14 -21.50 -20.82 -39.63
N PHE A 15 -20.63 -21.80 -39.42
CA PHE A 15 -19.76 -21.85 -38.21
C PHE A 15 -18.31 -21.42 -38.49
N GLY A 16 -18.11 -20.40 -39.31
CA GLY A 16 -16.77 -19.94 -39.67
C GLY A 16 -16.63 -18.43 -39.70
N CYS A 17 -17.21 -17.71 -38.74
CA CYS A 17 -16.78 -16.36 -38.41
C CYS A 17 -16.31 -16.35 -36.95
N SER A 18 -15.05 -16.68 -36.72
CA SER A 18 -14.35 -16.19 -35.54
C SER A 18 -14.29 -14.68 -35.68
N ASN A 19 -14.92 -14.01 -34.75
CA ASN A 19 -14.99 -12.56 -34.66
C ASN A 19 -13.59 -12.02 -34.29
N GLU A 20 -12.68 -11.89 -35.28
CA GLU A 20 -11.35 -11.28 -35.09
C GLU A 20 -11.46 -9.81 -34.63
N ALA A 21 -12.62 -9.16 -34.84
CA ALA A 21 -12.85 -7.80 -34.39
C ALA A 21 -13.08 -7.68 -32.86
N ASP A 22 -13.52 -8.75 -32.18
CA ASP A 22 -13.76 -8.75 -30.73
C ASP A 22 -12.49 -8.98 -29.90
N ASP A 23 -11.37 -9.37 -30.52
CA ASP A 23 -10.10 -9.64 -29.81
C ASP A 23 -9.14 -8.43 -29.80
N MET A 24 -9.53 -7.30 -30.42
CA MET A 24 -8.69 -6.10 -30.40
C MET A 24 -8.51 -5.54 -28.99
N GLY A 25 -7.28 -5.50 -28.52
CA GLY A 25 -6.92 -4.95 -27.21
C GLY A 25 -7.06 -5.93 -26.04
N ILE A 26 -7.40 -7.20 -26.28
CA ILE A 26 -7.39 -8.24 -25.23
C ILE A 26 -5.96 -8.70 -25.00
N ILE A 27 -5.48 -8.54 -23.76
CA ILE A 27 -4.12 -8.93 -23.36
C ILE A 27 -4.08 -10.24 -22.58
N ALA A 28 -5.21 -10.62 -21.96
CA ALA A 28 -5.35 -11.91 -21.28
C ALA A 28 -6.83 -12.31 -21.20
N ARG A 29 -7.06 -13.59 -20.94
CA ARG A 29 -8.39 -14.14 -20.60
C ARG A 29 -8.27 -15.02 -19.37
N VAL A 30 -9.24 -14.90 -18.46
CA VAL A 30 -9.36 -15.74 -17.26
C VAL A 30 -10.70 -16.47 -17.32
N ASN A 31 -10.67 -17.79 -17.50
CA ASN A 31 -11.87 -18.62 -17.69
C ASN A 31 -12.78 -18.17 -18.85
N GLY A 32 -12.21 -17.47 -19.83
CA GLY A 32 -12.93 -16.88 -20.96
C GLY A 32 -13.20 -15.38 -20.84
N ASP A 33 -13.24 -14.82 -19.65
CA ASP A 33 -13.47 -13.37 -19.42
C ASP A 33 -12.23 -12.56 -19.83
N PRO A 34 -12.39 -11.50 -20.65
CA PRO A 34 -11.28 -10.76 -21.20
C PRO A 34 -10.72 -9.70 -20.24
N ILE A 35 -9.40 -9.56 -20.27
CA ILE A 35 -8.66 -8.43 -19.69
C ILE A 35 -8.11 -7.61 -20.85
N TYR A 36 -8.38 -6.30 -20.83
CA TYR A 36 -8.04 -5.38 -21.93
C TYR A 36 -6.78 -4.57 -21.63
N LEU A 37 -6.05 -4.23 -22.68
CA LEU A 37 -4.88 -3.35 -22.61
C LEU A 37 -5.21 -2.00 -21.93
N SER A 38 -6.36 -1.45 -22.19
CA SER A 38 -6.81 -0.20 -21.55
C SER A 38 -6.91 -0.27 -20.02
N GLN A 39 -7.15 -1.46 -19.45
CA GLN A 39 -7.15 -1.64 -18.01
C GLN A 39 -5.73 -1.63 -17.44
N LEU A 40 -4.79 -2.23 -18.17
CA LEU A 40 -3.37 -2.23 -17.82
C LEU A 40 -2.78 -0.82 -17.91
N GLU A 41 -3.02 -0.12 -19.02
CA GLU A 41 -2.59 1.26 -19.23
C GLU A 41 -3.14 2.19 -18.14
N PHE A 42 -4.42 2.09 -17.83
CA PHE A 42 -5.04 2.88 -16.77
C PHE A 42 -4.38 2.66 -15.40
N GLN A 43 -4.08 1.41 -15.01
CA GLN A 43 -3.39 1.13 -13.75
C GLN A 43 -1.94 1.62 -13.76
N HIS A 44 -1.26 1.49 -14.88
CA HIS A 44 0.10 1.97 -15.04
C HIS A 44 0.19 3.49 -14.91
N ASP A 45 -0.72 4.24 -15.54
CA ASP A 45 -0.75 5.69 -15.47
C ASP A 45 -0.99 6.18 -14.03
N GLN A 46 -1.88 5.52 -13.29
CA GLN A 46 -2.08 5.83 -11.87
C GLN A 46 -0.83 5.56 -11.03
N PHE A 47 -0.13 4.47 -11.28
CA PHE A 47 1.12 4.15 -10.58
C PHE A 47 2.22 5.17 -10.86
N GLN A 48 2.29 5.71 -12.08
CA GLN A 48 3.24 6.75 -12.47
C GLN A 48 2.92 8.11 -11.81
N ALA A 49 1.65 8.47 -11.66
CA ALA A 49 1.22 9.72 -11.04
C ALA A 49 1.68 9.83 -9.57
N ASP A 50 1.69 8.72 -8.84
CA ASP A 50 2.16 8.65 -7.45
C ASP A 50 3.70 8.76 -7.31
N THR A 51 4.44 8.50 -8.39
CA THR A 51 5.91 8.51 -8.39
C THR A 51 6.53 9.77 -8.98
N ALA A 52 5.83 10.91 -8.97
CA ALA A 52 6.18 12.19 -9.57
C ALA A 52 7.71 12.48 -9.66
N GLY A 53 8.32 12.10 -10.79
CA GLY A 53 9.70 12.39 -11.13
C GLY A 53 9.92 12.20 -12.63
N THR A 54 10.79 13.03 -13.22
CA THR A 54 11.22 13.02 -14.62
C THR A 54 12.03 11.75 -14.99
N TYR A 55 11.62 10.60 -14.52
CA TYR A 55 12.31 9.34 -14.76
C TYR A 55 11.68 8.63 -15.97
N VAL A 56 12.49 8.42 -17.01
CA VAL A 56 12.11 7.59 -18.16
C VAL A 56 12.53 6.15 -17.82
N PRO A 57 11.58 5.23 -17.62
CA PRO A 57 11.91 3.84 -17.30
C PRO A 57 12.61 3.15 -18.47
N SER A 58 13.50 2.19 -18.19
CA SER A 58 14.02 1.30 -19.23
C SER A 58 12.92 0.37 -19.76
N VAL A 59 13.11 -0.19 -20.95
CA VAL A 59 12.14 -1.12 -21.55
C VAL A 59 11.93 -2.35 -20.64
N GLU A 60 13.01 -2.86 -20.04
CA GLU A 60 12.96 -3.99 -19.11
C GLU A 60 12.13 -3.67 -17.86
N LYS A 61 12.32 -2.47 -17.31
CA LYS A 61 11.54 -2.01 -16.16
C LYS A 61 10.07 -1.87 -16.51
N LEU A 62 9.77 -1.24 -17.65
CA LEU A 62 8.38 -1.10 -18.13
C LEU A 62 7.70 -2.45 -18.33
N ARG A 63 8.41 -3.43 -18.89
CA ARG A 63 7.90 -4.81 -19.04
C ARG A 63 7.63 -5.47 -17.69
N GLY A 64 8.53 -5.28 -16.72
CA GLY A 64 8.32 -5.77 -15.35
C GLY A 64 7.05 -5.16 -14.73
N GLU A 65 6.91 -3.85 -14.78
CA GLU A 65 5.74 -3.13 -14.29
C GLU A 65 4.44 -3.61 -14.97
N TYR A 66 4.46 -3.81 -16.28
CA TYR A 66 3.31 -4.35 -17.02
C TYR A 66 2.98 -5.80 -16.64
N GLY A 67 4.01 -6.62 -16.38
CA GLY A 67 3.84 -7.99 -15.90
C GLY A 67 3.18 -8.05 -14.53
N ASP A 68 3.62 -7.19 -13.60
CA ASP A 68 3.07 -7.10 -12.26
C ASP A 68 1.61 -6.62 -12.30
N ILE A 69 1.32 -5.55 -13.06
CA ILE A 69 -0.05 -5.04 -13.23
C ILE A 69 -0.96 -6.09 -13.88
N LEU A 70 -0.49 -6.81 -14.90
CA LEU A 70 -1.26 -7.88 -15.53
C LEU A 70 -1.56 -9.01 -14.55
N THR A 71 -0.59 -9.36 -13.71
CA THR A 71 -0.78 -10.35 -12.64
C THR A 71 -1.87 -9.91 -11.67
N ASP A 72 -1.83 -8.65 -11.24
CA ASP A 72 -2.86 -8.08 -10.37
C ASP A 72 -4.25 -8.09 -11.02
N LEU A 73 -4.35 -7.76 -12.31
CA LEU A 73 -5.62 -7.81 -13.06
C LEU A 73 -6.18 -9.24 -13.15
N ILE A 74 -5.31 -10.24 -13.36
CA ILE A 74 -5.70 -11.65 -13.38
C ILE A 74 -6.21 -12.08 -11.99
N VAL A 75 -5.52 -11.70 -10.92
CA VAL A 75 -5.93 -11.99 -9.55
C VAL A 75 -7.27 -11.33 -9.22
N GLN A 76 -7.45 -10.07 -9.59
CA GLN A 76 -8.71 -9.35 -9.41
C GLN A 76 -9.87 -10.05 -10.15
N GLU A 77 -9.64 -10.51 -11.37
CA GLU A 77 -10.66 -11.22 -12.15
C GLU A 77 -11.02 -12.57 -11.50
N LEU A 78 -10.02 -13.35 -11.03
CA LEU A 78 -10.27 -14.59 -10.29
C LEU A 78 -11.11 -14.34 -9.03
N VAL A 79 -10.84 -13.26 -8.29
CA VAL A 79 -11.61 -12.88 -7.11
C VAL A 79 -13.05 -12.50 -7.47
N LEU A 80 -13.27 -11.72 -8.53
CA LEU A 80 -14.62 -11.36 -8.97
C LEU A 80 -15.43 -12.58 -9.41
N GLN A 81 -14.80 -13.51 -10.11
CA GLN A 81 -15.43 -14.78 -10.52
C GLN A 81 -15.76 -15.67 -9.29
N GLU A 82 -14.88 -15.75 -8.31
CA GLU A 82 -15.16 -16.50 -7.07
C GLU A 82 -16.30 -15.87 -6.27
N LEU A 83 -16.38 -14.53 -6.20
CA LEU A 83 -17.51 -13.83 -5.58
C LEU A 83 -18.82 -14.11 -6.33
N ALA A 84 -18.79 -14.06 -7.68
CA ALA A 84 -19.99 -14.35 -8.48
C ALA A 84 -20.44 -15.80 -8.28
N LYS A 85 -19.52 -16.76 -8.24
CA LYS A 85 -19.80 -18.19 -7.97
C LYS A 85 -20.45 -18.43 -6.60
N ARG A 86 -20.12 -17.54 -5.62
CA ARG A 86 -20.70 -17.59 -4.27
C ARG A 86 -21.97 -16.76 -4.10
N GLU A 87 -22.51 -16.21 -5.17
CA GLU A 87 -23.66 -15.31 -5.14
C GLU A 87 -23.41 -14.02 -4.33
N LEU A 88 -22.14 -13.57 -4.29
CA LEU A 88 -21.68 -12.37 -3.61
C LEU A 88 -21.06 -11.34 -4.57
N PRO A 89 -21.59 -11.10 -5.80
CA PRO A 89 -20.99 -10.14 -6.71
C PRO A 89 -21.00 -8.72 -6.10
N VAL A 90 -20.11 -7.89 -6.57
CA VAL A 90 -20.22 -6.43 -6.31
C VAL A 90 -21.41 -5.91 -7.09
N THR A 91 -22.44 -5.46 -6.38
CA THR A 91 -23.67 -4.94 -6.97
C THR A 91 -23.49 -3.50 -7.43
N GLU A 92 -24.34 -3.07 -8.38
CA GLU A 92 -24.35 -1.67 -8.85
C GLU A 92 -24.64 -0.69 -7.70
N HIS A 93 -25.51 -1.06 -6.77
CA HIS A 93 -25.79 -0.26 -5.58
C HIS A 93 -24.54 -0.05 -4.70
N GLU A 94 -23.75 -1.11 -4.48
CA GLU A 94 -22.50 -1.01 -3.71
C GLU A 94 -21.48 -0.11 -4.43
N LEU A 95 -21.39 -0.22 -5.75
CA LEU A 95 -20.53 0.60 -6.58
C LEU A 95 -20.90 2.09 -6.50
N LEU A 96 -22.18 2.41 -6.75
CA LEU A 96 -22.66 3.79 -6.70
C LEU A 96 -22.50 4.41 -5.31
N LYS A 97 -22.80 3.64 -4.25
CA LYS A 97 -22.59 4.11 -2.89
C LYS A 97 -21.10 4.40 -2.59
N ALA A 98 -20.20 3.57 -3.08
CA ALA A 98 -18.76 3.79 -2.89
C ALA A 98 -18.28 5.00 -3.71
N GLU A 99 -18.79 5.19 -4.93
CA GLU A 99 -18.54 6.39 -5.74
C GLU A 99 -19.03 7.66 -5.02
N GLU A 100 -20.22 7.63 -4.42
CA GLU A 100 -20.78 8.75 -3.65
C GLU A 100 -19.86 9.14 -2.48
N VAL A 101 -19.32 8.16 -1.76
CA VAL A 101 -18.35 8.41 -0.68
C VAL A 101 -17.11 9.11 -1.20
N VAL A 102 -16.54 8.66 -2.33
CA VAL A 102 -15.36 9.32 -2.92
C VAL A 102 -15.69 10.74 -3.38
N ARG A 103 -16.85 10.93 -4.03
CA ARG A 103 -17.29 12.25 -4.49
C ARG A 103 -17.51 13.24 -3.35
N ALA A 104 -17.93 12.77 -2.17
CA ALA A 104 -18.14 13.61 -1.00
C ALA A 104 -16.85 14.26 -0.45
N ASP A 105 -15.68 13.72 -0.76
CA ASP A 105 -14.39 14.31 -0.40
C ASP A 105 -13.99 15.49 -1.30
N TYR A 106 -14.76 15.75 -2.37
CA TYR A 106 -14.53 16.83 -3.34
C TYR A 106 -15.62 17.90 -3.24
N PRO A 107 -15.31 19.18 -3.48
CA PRO A 107 -16.33 20.20 -3.72
C PRO A 107 -17.27 19.81 -4.87
N GLU A 108 -18.47 20.40 -4.89
CA GLU A 108 -19.45 20.13 -5.92
C GLU A 108 -18.88 20.32 -7.35
N GLY A 109 -18.97 19.28 -8.17
CA GLY A 109 -18.45 19.24 -9.55
C GLY A 109 -16.94 19.05 -9.69
N ALA A 110 -16.16 19.20 -8.62
CA ALA A 110 -14.70 19.11 -8.69
C ALA A 110 -14.19 17.70 -9.00
N PHE A 111 -14.91 16.66 -8.59
CA PHE A 111 -14.55 15.28 -8.93
C PHE A 111 -14.60 15.04 -10.45
N ASP A 112 -15.68 15.47 -11.14
CA ASP A 112 -15.80 15.27 -12.58
C ASP A 112 -14.80 16.16 -13.35
N GLN A 113 -14.51 17.35 -12.83
CA GLN A 113 -13.47 18.22 -13.38
C GLN A 113 -12.08 17.57 -13.26
N MET A 114 -11.74 16.99 -12.10
CA MET A 114 -10.50 16.28 -11.89
C MET A 114 -10.34 15.10 -12.86
N LEU A 115 -11.40 14.30 -13.08
CA LEU A 115 -11.35 13.21 -14.06
C LEU A 115 -11.02 13.72 -15.47
N VAL A 116 -11.57 14.87 -15.87
CA VAL A 116 -11.29 15.49 -17.18
C VAL A 116 -9.85 16.03 -17.24
N GLU A 117 -9.40 16.73 -16.21
CA GLU A 117 -8.06 17.31 -16.15
C GLU A 117 -6.96 16.23 -16.18
N GLU A 118 -7.19 15.10 -15.52
CA GLU A 118 -6.26 13.96 -15.47
C GLU A 118 -6.48 12.96 -16.62
N TYR A 119 -7.38 13.27 -17.57
CA TYR A 119 -7.73 12.38 -18.69
C TYR A 119 -8.22 11.00 -18.27
N ILE A 120 -8.90 10.90 -17.13
CA ILE A 120 -9.42 9.66 -16.58
C ILE A 120 -10.83 9.38 -17.10
N ASP A 121 -11.00 8.23 -17.77
CA ASP A 121 -12.33 7.76 -18.17
C ASP A 121 -13.12 7.26 -16.95
N LEU A 122 -14.33 7.82 -16.74
CA LEU A 122 -15.19 7.46 -15.62
C LEU A 122 -15.55 5.97 -15.58
N LYS A 123 -15.71 5.32 -16.75
CA LYS A 123 -16.03 3.89 -16.82
C LYS A 123 -14.83 3.03 -16.40
N ALA A 124 -13.62 3.42 -16.80
CA ALA A 124 -12.39 2.78 -16.37
C ALA A 124 -12.19 2.95 -14.86
N TRP A 125 -12.40 4.15 -14.34
CA TRP A 125 -12.34 4.45 -12.90
C TRP A 125 -13.36 3.60 -12.10
N ARG A 126 -14.62 3.52 -12.55
CA ARG A 126 -15.64 2.66 -11.93
C ARG A 126 -15.27 1.18 -11.97
N LYS A 127 -14.66 0.71 -13.06
CA LYS A 127 -14.16 -0.68 -13.14
C LYS A 127 -13.11 -0.94 -12.07
N GLN A 128 -12.18 -0.01 -11.88
CA GLN A 128 -11.16 -0.09 -10.81
C GLN A 128 -11.80 -0.07 -9.41
N LEU A 129 -12.75 0.84 -9.18
CA LEU A 129 -13.49 0.88 -7.92
C LEU A 129 -14.22 -0.46 -7.65
N LYS A 130 -14.84 -1.04 -8.68
CA LYS A 130 -15.48 -2.36 -8.58
C LYS A 130 -14.49 -3.46 -8.21
N ASN A 131 -13.30 -3.46 -8.81
CA ASN A 131 -12.24 -4.41 -8.49
C ASN A 131 -11.79 -4.26 -7.03
N HIS A 132 -11.56 -3.03 -6.58
CA HIS A 132 -11.21 -2.73 -5.18
C HIS A 132 -12.30 -3.23 -4.20
N LEU A 133 -13.57 -2.93 -4.49
CA LEU A 133 -14.70 -3.41 -3.68
C LEU A 133 -14.78 -4.94 -3.68
N GLY A 134 -14.50 -5.58 -4.81
CA GLY A 134 -14.44 -7.04 -4.94
C GLY A 134 -13.38 -7.63 -4.03
N MET A 135 -12.15 -7.13 -4.10
CA MET A 135 -11.06 -7.56 -3.21
C MET A 135 -11.44 -7.39 -1.73
N LYS A 136 -11.90 -6.22 -1.34
CA LYS A 136 -12.36 -5.95 0.03
C LYS A 136 -13.46 -6.92 0.48
N LYS A 137 -14.47 -7.14 -0.36
CA LYS A 137 -15.59 -8.04 -0.09
C LYS A 137 -15.13 -9.49 0.04
N PHE A 138 -14.19 -9.93 -0.81
CA PHE A 138 -13.59 -11.25 -0.76
C PHE A 138 -12.86 -11.50 0.57
N PHE A 139 -12.00 -10.57 0.98
CA PHE A 139 -11.33 -10.66 2.27
C PHE A 139 -12.32 -10.69 3.44
N GLN A 140 -13.34 -9.84 3.43
CA GLN A 140 -14.26 -9.69 4.55
C GLN A 140 -15.30 -10.81 4.62
N GLN A 141 -15.83 -11.28 3.50
CA GLN A 141 -16.95 -12.21 3.47
C GLN A 141 -16.58 -13.64 3.13
N VAL A 142 -15.44 -13.87 2.45
CA VAL A 142 -15.01 -15.21 2.06
C VAL A 142 -13.88 -15.74 2.94
N LEU A 143 -12.85 -14.92 3.17
CA LEU A 143 -11.67 -15.38 3.92
C LEU A 143 -11.83 -15.17 5.43
N ARG A 144 -12.20 -13.96 5.85
CA ARG A 144 -12.30 -13.61 7.29
C ARG A 144 -13.15 -14.58 8.13
N PRO A 145 -14.33 -15.07 7.66
CA PRO A 145 -15.14 -16.00 8.44
C PRO A 145 -14.49 -17.35 8.69
N LYS A 146 -13.51 -17.75 7.88
CA LYS A 146 -12.77 -19.01 8.02
C LYS A 146 -11.64 -18.93 9.05
N ILE A 147 -11.25 -17.72 9.43
CA ILE A 147 -10.09 -17.49 10.29
C ILE A 147 -10.55 -17.45 11.75
N LYS A 148 -9.90 -18.30 12.53
CA LYS A 148 -10.02 -18.34 14.00
C LYS A 148 -8.65 -18.10 14.59
N ILE A 149 -8.60 -17.26 15.60
CA ILE A 149 -7.39 -17.00 16.37
C ILE A 149 -7.57 -17.70 17.73
N ASP A 150 -6.70 -18.66 18.01
CA ASP A 150 -6.70 -19.36 19.28
C ASP A 150 -5.90 -18.58 20.32
N TYR A 151 -6.34 -18.66 21.58
CA TYR A 151 -5.66 -18.01 22.70
C TYR A 151 -4.18 -18.48 22.86
N LYS A 152 -3.92 -19.76 22.66
CA LYS A 152 -2.54 -20.31 22.75
C LYS A 152 -1.64 -19.74 21.67
N GLU A 153 -2.17 -19.61 20.47
CA GLU A 153 -1.48 -18.99 19.34
C GLU A 153 -1.19 -17.51 19.61
N ALA A 154 -2.16 -16.77 20.12
CA ALA A 154 -1.98 -15.38 20.51
C ALA A 154 -0.92 -15.22 21.62
N GLN A 155 -0.92 -16.12 22.61
CA GLN A 155 0.08 -16.12 23.67
C GLN A 155 1.49 -16.47 23.16
N GLN A 156 1.58 -17.38 22.19
CA GLN A 156 2.85 -17.74 21.57
C GLN A 156 3.40 -16.57 20.76
N TYR A 157 2.56 -15.97 19.91
CA TYR A 157 2.92 -14.79 19.12
C TYR A 157 3.45 -13.64 20.00
N TYR A 158 2.73 -13.33 21.08
CA TYR A 158 3.20 -12.30 22.02
C TYR A 158 4.59 -12.60 22.58
N ARG A 159 4.87 -13.85 22.96
CA ARG A 159 6.19 -14.23 23.52
C ARG A 159 7.31 -14.14 22.49
N GLU A 160 7.03 -14.53 21.24
CA GLU A 160 8.00 -14.52 20.15
C GLU A 160 8.28 -13.10 19.64
N HIS A 161 7.31 -12.19 19.77
CA HIS A 161 7.37 -10.82 19.26
C HIS A 161 7.30 -9.78 20.37
N ILE A 162 7.86 -10.09 21.54
CA ILE A 162 7.74 -9.22 22.73
C ILE A 162 8.31 -7.82 22.51
N SER A 163 9.32 -7.68 21.64
CA SER A 163 9.90 -6.39 21.22
C SER A 163 8.90 -5.46 20.54
N ASP A 164 7.92 -6.01 19.82
CA ASP A 164 6.92 -5.23 19.07
C ASP A 164 5.92 -4.56 20.01
N PHE A 165 5.85 -5.06 21.26
CA PHE A 165 4.98 -4.54 22.31
C PHE A 165 5.73 -3.65 23.32
N TYR A 166 6.97 -3.28 22.98
CA TYR A 166 7.74 -2.33 23.77
C TYR A 166 7.31 -0.91 23.45
N LEU A 167 6.84 -0.19 24.46
CA LEU A 167 6.57 1.23 24.43
C LEU A 167 7.76 1.98 25.01
N PRO A 168 8.49 2.75 24.20
CA PRO A 168 9.57 3.57 24.71
C PRO A 168 9.06 4.65 25.63
N GLU A 169 9.94 5.18 26.49
CA GLU A 169 9.63 6.35 27.30
C GLU A 169 9.09 7.49 26.44
N SER A 170 7.99 8.08 26.90
CA SER A 170 7.34 9.20 26.24
C SER A 170 7.01 10.31 27.24
N LEU A 171 7.09 11.54 26.76
CA LEU A 171 6.84 12.75 27.52
C LEU A 171 5.65 13.48 26.90
N ARG A 172 4.69 13.86 27.71
CA ARG A 172 3.63 14.80 27.32
C ARG A 172 4.06 16.18 27.79
N ILE A 173 4.20 17.09 26.84
CA ILE A 173 4.82 18.39 27.03
C ILE A 173 3.85 19.45 26.49
N LEU A 174 3.59 20.49 27.26
CA LEU A 174 3.02 21.73 26.74
C LEU A 174 4.16 22.61 26.22
N VAL A 175 4.12 22.94 24.95
CA VAL A 175 5.04 23.87 24.30
C VAL A 175 4.36 25.21 24.21
N VAL A 176 4.95 26.23 24.86
CA VAL A 176 4.47 27.61 24.82
C VAL A 176 5.45 28.45 24.01
N ARG A 177 4.98 29.00 22.89
CA ARG A 177 5.79 29.82 21.96
C ARG A 177 5.30 31.23 21.86
N GLY A 178 6.23 32.15 21.62
CA GLY A 178 5.90 33.56 21.42
C GLY A 178 7.07 34.39 20.90
N PRO A 179 6.81 35.65 20.51
CA PRO A 179 7.80 36.50 19.87
C PRO A 179 8.85 37.07 20.85
N SER A 180 8.58 37.08 22.16
CA SER A 180 9.53 37.57 23.15
C SER A 180 9.66 36.66 24.36
N ARG A 181 10.87 36.66 24.96
CA ARG A 181 11.18 35.87 26.16
C ARG A 181 10.26 36.24 27.35
N GLU A 182 9.97 37.51 27.51
CA GLU A 182 9.14 38.02 28.60
C GLU A 182 7.69 37.55 28.46
N LEU A 183 7.16 37.59 27.22
CA LEU A 183 5.79 37.17 26.94
C LEU A 183 5.60 35.67 27.19
N VAL A 184 6.54 34.83 26.71
CA VAL A 184 6.54 33.38 26.95
C VAL A 184 6.66 33.07 28.44
N GLY A 185 7.53 33.80 29.18
CA GLY A 185 7.68 33.61 30.62
C GLY A 185 6.37 33.86 31.37
N ARG A 186 5.70 35.01 31.11
CA ARG A 186 4.41 35.35 31.73
C ARG A 186 3.30 34.36 31.35
N ALA A 187 3.30 33.86 30.11
CA ALA A 187 2.33 32.88 29.69
C ALA A 187 2.52 31.54 30.43
N VAL A 188 3.77 31.12 30.63
CA VAL A 188 4.08 29.92 31.42
C VAL A 188 3.68 30.11 32.88
N GLU A 189 4.01 31.25 33.51
CA GLU A 189 3.60 31.56 34.88
C GLU A 189 2.09 31.46 35.03
N LYS A 190 1.33 32.10 34.13
CA LYS A 190 -0.14 32.03 34.14
C LYS A 190 -0.64 30.57 33.98
N TYR A 191 -0.03 29.79 33.10
CA TYR A 191 -0.38 28.36 32.96
C TYR A 191 -0.12 27.58 34.25
N MET A 192 0.99 27.86 34.93
CA MET A 192 1.34 27.19 36.18
C MET A 192 0.35 27.51 37.32
N GLU A 193 -0.31 28.66 37.25
CA GLU A 193 -1.34 29.06 38.20
C GLU A 193 -2.72 28.47 37.86
N GLU A 194 -3.11 28.52 36.58
CA GLU A 194 -4.48 28.17 36.14
C GLU A 194 -4.62 26.76 35.57
N HIS A 195 -3.53 26.18 35.10
CA HIS A 195 -3.48 24.86 34.43
C HIS A 195 -4.41 24.76 33.19
N ASP A 196 -4.70 25.89 32.55
CA ASP A 196 -5.56 26.00 31.38
C ASP A 196 -4.78 26.57 30.19
N SER A 197 -4.43 25.68 29.25
CA SER A 197 -3.71 26.06 28.02
C SER A 197 -4.61 26.78 27.00
N GLY A 198 -5.93 26.58 27.06
CA GLY A 198 -6.89 27.24 26.16
C GLY A 198 -6.99 28.73 26.38
N ASN A 199 -6.78 29.18 27.62
CA ASN A 199 -6.80 30.59 27.98
C ASN A 199 -5.55 31.39 27.58
N LEU A 200 -4.43 30.73 27.29
CA LEU A 200 -3.16 31.38 26.99
C LEU A 200 -3.21 32.18 25.69
N ALA A 201 -3.74 31.63 24.62
CA ALA A 201 -3.88 32.31 23.35
C ALA A 201 -4.82 33.53 23.46
N THR A 202 -5.88 33.41 24.25
CA THR A 202 -6.83 34.50 24.50
C THR A 202 -6.21 35.64 25.36
N ALA A 203 -5.42 35.26 26.38
CA ALA A 203 -4.82 36.23 27.32
C ALA A 203 -3.61 36.96 26.74
N PHE A 204 -2.84 36.32 25.86
CA PHE A 204 -1.56 36.83 25.37
C PHE A 204 -1.51 37.07 23.86
N GLY A 205 -2.57 36.73 23.10
CA GLY A 205 -2.76 37.03 21.67
C GLY A 205 -1.70 36.49 20.68
N GLU A 206 -0.41 36.74 21.01
CA GLU A 206 0.73 36.32 20.19
C GLU A 206 1.43 35.02 20.70
N VAL A 207 0.83 34.38 21.70
CA VAL A 207 1.37 33.14 22.29
C VAL A 207 0.60 31.94 21.74
N GLU A 208 1.34 30.96 21.22
CA GLU A 208 0.83 29.65 20.85
C GLU A 208 1.14 28.65 21.98
N ALA A 209 0.13 27.92 22.43
CA ALA A 209 0.28 26.85 23.40
C ALA A 209 -0.23 25.54 22.79
N ARG A 210 0.65 24.52 22.73
CA ARG A 210 0.33 23.22 22.11
C ARG A 210 0.85 22.06 22.96
N GLU A 211 -0.04 21.12 23.25
CA GLU A 211 0.38 19.84 23.85
C GLU A 211 0.92 18.90 22.77
N VAL A 212 2.06 18.29 23.08
CA VAL A 212 2.70 17.29 22.21
C VAL A 212 3.10 16.07 23.04
N VAL A 213 3.00 14.89 22.43
CA VAL A 213 3.56 13.65 22.98
C VAL A 213 4.78 13.28 22.15
N VAL A 214 5.93 13.25 22.80
CA VAL A 214 7.22 12.98 22.14
C VAL A 214 7.92 11.81 22.82
N ARG A 215 8.45 10.89 22.02
CA ARG A 215 9.34 9.83 22.55
C ARG A 215 10.67 10.46 22.93
N GLU A 216 11.23 10.06 24.07
CA GLU A 216 12.49 10.62 24.57
C GLU A 216 13.62 10.61 23.52
N GLY A 217 13.75 9.50 22.78
CA GLY A 217 14.75 9.36 21.73
C GLY A 217 14.56 10.25 20.49
N ARG A 218 13.43 10.98 20.38
CA ARG A 218 13.12 11.93 19.30
C ARG A 218 13.19 13.40 19.73
N LEU A 219 13.54 13.66 20.98
CA LEU A 219 13.75 15.02 21.46
C LEU A 219 14.98 15.65 20.79
N SER A 220 14.88 16.94 20.45
CA SER A 220 16.06 17.73 20.10
C SER A 220 17.01 17.83 21.29
N ALA A 221 18.28 18.07 21.05
CA ALA A 221 19.26 18.24 22.14
C ALA A 221 18.86 19.38 23.08
N ALA A 222 18.32 20.47 22.54
CA ALA A 222 17.84 21.62 23.32
C ALA A 222 16.68 21.23 24.26
N TRP A 223 15.69 20.51 23.73
CA TRP A 223 14.54 20.04 24.53
C TRP A 223 14.97 19.01 25.57
N LYS A 224 15.84 18.06 25.19
CA LYS A 224 16.35 17.06 26.10
C LYS A 224 17.06 17.69 27.29
N ASN A 225 17.91 18.68 27.06
CA ASN A 225 18.60 19.41 28.12
C ASN A 225 17.62 20.23 28.98
N ALA A 226 16.63 20.88 28.36
CA ALA A 226 15.65 21.71 29.07
C ALA A 226 14.70 20.92 29.97
N ILE A 227 14.37 19.67 29.56
CA ILE A 227 13.46 18.80 30.31
C ILE A 227 14.23 17.85 31.27
N SER A 228 15.56 17.74 31.11
CA SER A 228 16.39 16.94 31.99
C SER A 228 16.27 17.43 33.44
N GLY A 229 15.75 16.57 34.32
CA GLY A 229 15.57 16.90 35.73
C GLY A 229 14.27 17.58 36.08
N LEU A 230 13.36 17.83 35.11
CA LEU A 230 12.02 18.33 35.42
C LEU A 230 11.13 17.15 35.88
N GLU A 231 10.36 17.44 36.93
CA GLU A 231 9.25 16.58 37.36
C GLU A 231 7.95 17.00 36.64
N PRO A 232 6.98 16.11 36.50
CA PRO A 232 5.65 16.48 35.98
C PRO A 232 5.06 17.65 36.72
N GLY A 233 4.55 18.63 35.98
CA GLY A 233 4.06 19.90 36.50
C GLY A 233 5.11 20.99 36.56
N GLN A 234 6.35 20.75 36.22
CA GLN A 234 7.40 21.78 36.18
C GLN A 234 7.66 22.30 34.76
N SER A 235 8.13 23.54 34.67
CA SER A 235 8.47 24.22 33.43
C SER A 235 9.98 24.39 33.25
N SER A 236 10.44 24.36 32.00
CA SER A 236 11.79 24.79 31.65
C SER A 236 11.97 26.30 31.73
N GLY A 237 13.23 26.76 31.73
CA GLY A 237 13.51 28.11 31.34
C GLY A 237 13.08 28.43 29.90
N VAL A 238 12.96 29.71 29.55
CA VAL A 238 12.64 30.12 28.18
C VAL A 238 13.85 29.90 27.27
N LEU A 239 13.66 29.10 26.23
CA LEU A 239 14.63 28.76 25.21
C LEU A 239 14.51 29.72 24.03
N THR A 240 15.58 29.81 23.23
CA THR A 240 15.56 30.53 21.95
C THR A 240 15.43 29.50 20.83
N ASP A 241 14.47 29.66 19.95
CA ASP A 241 14.27 28.83 18.75
C ASP A 241 14.43 29.69 17.48
N ARG A 242 14.46 29.07 16.32
CA ARG A 242 14.56 29.74 15.00
C ARG A 242 13.42 30.72 14.75
N PHE A 243 12.28 30.53 15.36
CA PHE A 243 11.06 31.30 15.14
C PHE A 243 10.67 32.21 16.32
N GLY A 244 11.56 32.37 17.33
CA GLY A 244 11.31 33.17 18.50
C GLY A 244 11.74 32.51 19.79
N PHE A 245 10.86 32.52 20.78
CA PHE A 245 11.11 31.96 22.10
C PHE A 245 10.10 30.87 22.43
N GLU A 246 10.54 29.84 23.12
CA GLU A 246 9.68 28.77 23.59
C GLU A 246 10.01 28.37 25.01
N ALA A 247 9.03 27.85 25.73
CA ALA A 247 9.23 27.17 26.99
C ALA A 247 8.43 25.87 27.01
N LEU A 248 8.92 24.90 27.78
CA LEU A 248 8.37 23.56 27.86
C LEU A 248 7.84 23.33 29.27
N VAL A 249 6.60 22.84 29.38
CA VAL A 249 6.06 22.36 30.65
C VAL A 249 5.91 20.86 30.56
N LEU A 250 6.59 20.10 31.41
CA LEU A 250 6.45 18.68 31.49
C LEU A 250 5.11 18.31 32.16
N LEU A 251 4.15 17.80 31.37
CA LEU A 251 2.84 17.42 31.88
C LEU A 251 2.85 15.99 32.45
N GLU A 252 3.52 15.07 31.76
CA GLU A 252 3.55 13.66 32.13
C GLU A 252 4.84 13.01 31.60
N ARG A 253 5.37 12.10 32.39
CA ARG A 253 6.47 11.22 32.00
C ARG A 253 5.99 9.77 32.08
N SER A 254 5.79 9.12 30.94
CA SER A 254 5.39 7.73 30.86
C SER A 254 6.65 6.87 30.68
N PRO A 255 7.02 6.05 31.67
CA PRO A 255 8.23 5.23 31.58
C PRO A 255 8.13 4.19 30.47
N ALA A 256 9.27 3.79 29.95
CA ALA A 256 9.35 2.68 29.02
C ALA A 256 8.77 1.40 29.66
N LYS A 257 7.95 0.71 28.91
CA LYS A 257 7.34 -0.55 29.37
C LYS A 257 7.05 -1.50 28.21
N VAL A 258 7.02 -2.77 28.51
CA VAL A 258 6.40 -3.78 27.63
C VAL A 258 4.92 -3.86 27.99
N LEU A 259 4.04 -3.79 27.01
CA LEU A 259 2.61 -4.00 27.22
C LEU A 259 2.40 -5.39 27.82
N ALA A 260 1.64 -5.47 28.90
CA ALA A 260 1.24 -6.76 29.47
C ALA A 260 0.41 -7.55 28.44
N PRO A 261 0.38 -8.89 28.48
CA PRO A 261 -0.34 -9.72 27.49
C PRO A 261 -1.78 -9.30 27.26
N ALA A 262 -2.51 -8.93 28.32
CA ALA A 262 -3.90 -8.48 28.20
C ALA A 262 -4.03 -7.14 27.45
N GLN A 263 -3.06 -6.24 27.61
CA GLN A 263 -3.02 -4.95 26.91
C GLN A 263 -2.56 -5.09 25.47
N ALA A 264 -1.66 -6.04 25.21
CA ALA A 264 -1.15 -6.34 23.86
C ALA A 264 -2.12 -7.17 23.02
N TYR A 265 -3.08 -7.87 23.65
CA TYR A 265 -3.96 -8.82 22.95
C TYR A 265 -4.68 -8.25 21.70
N PRO A 266 -5.26 -7.04 21.71
CA PRO A 266 -5.87 -6.49 20.49
C PRO A 266 -4.85 -6.28 19.33
N LEU A 267 -3.61 -5.93 19.66
CA LEU A 267 -2.53 -5.77 18.66
C LEU A 267 -2.07 -7.14 18.14
N VAL A 268 -1.93 -8.11 19.01
CA VAL A 268 -1.62 -9.51 18.67
C VAL A 268 -2.71 -10.09 17.78
N GLU A 269 -3.97 -9.92 18.16
CA GLU A 269 -5.12 -10.41 17.39
C GLU A 269 -5.13 -9.79 15.98
N LYS A 270 -4.89 -8.48 15.88
CA LYS A 270 -4.79 -7.79 14.60
C LYS A 270 -3.66 -8.35 13.74
N ALA A 271 -2.45 -8.49 14.30
CA ALA A 271 -1.29 -9.01 13.58
C ALA A 271 -1.51 -10.45 13.10
N LEU A 272 -2.01 -11.34 13.97
CA LEU A 272 -2.34 -12.71 13.60
C LEU A 272 -3.43 -12.78 12.55
N LEU A 273 -4.43 -11.90 12.62
CA LEU A 273 -5.48 -11.83 11.61
C LEU A 273 -4.90 -11.47 10.24
N GLU A 274 -4.02 -10.48 10.18
CA GLU A 274 -3.37 -10.05 8.93
C GLU A 274 -2.52 -11.18 8.33
N ILE A 275 -1.73 -11.88 9.16
CA ILE A 275 -0.93 -13.04 8.74
C ILE A 275 -1.83 -14.12 8.17
N LYS A 276 -2.85 -14.55 8.93
CA LYS A 276 -3.76 -15.63 8.52
C LYS A 276 -4.60 -15.27 7.30
N LEU A 277 -4.99 -14.01 7.13
CA LEU A 277 -5.68 -13.55 5.93
C LEU A 277 -4.78 -13.66 4.70
N ARG A 278 -3.53 -13.25 4.81
CA ARG A 278 -2.55 -13.39 3.74
C ARG A 278 -2.34 -14.85 3.37
N ASP A 279 -2.06 -15.72 4.36
CA ASP A 279 -1.82 -17.13 4.12
C ASP A 279 -3.04 -17.83 3.50
N ALA A 280 -4.26 -17.47 3.97
CA ALA A 280 -5.50 -17.97 3.40
C ALA A 280 -5.72 -17.49 1.96
N PHE A 281 -5.34 -16.24 1.66
CA PHE A 281 -5.40 -15.69 0.31
C PHE A 281 -4.40 -16.39 -0.62
N GLU A 282 -3.15 -16.53 -0.19
CA GLU A 282 -2.10 -17.21 -0.97
C GLU A 282 -2.48 -18.66 -1.27
N THR A 283 -3.02 -19.38 -0.28
CA THR A 283 -3.51 -20.75 -0.46
C THR A 283 -4.64 -20.81 -1.48
N TRP A 284 -5.65 -19.95 -1.31
CA TRP A 284 -6.77 -19.86 -2.25
C TRP A 284 -6.32 -19.49 -3.67
N LEU A 285 -5.39 -18.54 -3.79
CA LEU A 285 -4.86 -18.10 -5.08
C LEU A 285 -4.11 -19.23 -5.78
N ALA A 286 -3.25 -19.94 -5.06
CA ALA A 286 -2.51 -21.09 -5.61
C ALA A 286 -3.48 -22.17 -6.13
N GLU A 287 -4.52 -22.51 -5.37
CA GLU A 287 -5.56 -23.45 -5.80
C GLU A 287 -6.34 -22.94 -7.02
N SER A 288 -6.69 -21.65 -7.02
CA SER A 288 -7.49 -21.02 -8.09
C SER A 288 -6.73 -20.97 -9.41
N VAL A 289 -5.44 -20.63 -9.38
CA VAL A 289 -4.59 -20.57 -10.58
C VAL A 289 -4.42 -21.96 -11.23
N ILE A 290 -4.32 -23.04 -10.45
CA ILE A 290 -4.22 -24.41 -10.97
C ILE A 290 -5.48 -24.81 -11.74
N ILE A 291 -6.66 -24.36 -11.28
CA ILE A 291 -7.95 -24.75 -11.87
C ILE A 291 -8.35 -23.80 -13.01
N ALA A 292 -7.93 -22.55 -12.95
CA ALA A 292 -8.32 -21.53 -13.91
C ALA A 292 -7.67 -21.75 -15.27
N LYS A 293 -8.45 -21.49 -16.34
CA LYS A 293 -7.91 -21.39 -17.68
C LYS A 293 -7.45 -19.95 -17.94
N ILE A 294 -6.15 -19.72 -17.78
CA ILE A 294 -5.53 -18.42 -18.01
C ILE A 294 -4.79 -18.47 -19.35
N SER A 295 -5.05 -17.49 -20.22
CA SER A 295 -4.30 -17.28 -21.46
C SER A 295 -3.84 -15.82 -21.55
N VAL A 296 -2.58 -15.61 -21.87
CA VAL A 296 -1.97 -14.29 -22.05
C VAL A 296 -1.55 -14.13 -23.51
N SER A 297 -1.73 -12.93 -24.05
CA SER A 297 -1.35 -12.62 -25.44
C SER A 297 0.16 -12.80 -25.63
N SER A 298 0.53 -13.50 -26.72
CA SER A 298 1.94 -13.73 -27.07
C SER A 298 2.75 -12.45 -27.27
N HIS A 299 2.10 -11.34 -27.65
CA HIS A 299 2.74 -10.04 -27.83
C HIS A 299 3.35 -9.46 -26.54
N LEU A 300 2.86 -9.86 -25.37
CA LEU A 300 3.43 -9.49 -24.07
C LEU A 300 4.52 -10.48 -23.60
N LEU A 301 4.61 -11.68 -24.20
CA LEU A 301 5.49 -12.76 -23.76
C LEU A 301 6.75 -12.93 -24.61
N THR A 302 6.88 -12.25 -25.78
CA THR A 302 7.76 -12.63 -26.89
C THR A 302 9.26 -12.54 -26.61
N GLU A 303 9.75 -12.18 -25.41
CA GLU A 303 11.19 -12.26 -25.11
C GLU A 303 11.56 -13.03 -23.83
N ALA A 304 10.59 -13.45 -23.01
CA ALA A 304 10.89 -14.31 -21.86
C ALA A 304 11.26 -15.74 -22.28
N ALA A 305 10.79 -16.18 -23.46
CA ALA A 305 11.03 -17.53 -23.96
C ALA A 305 12.38 -17.70 -24.71
N GLU A 306 12.96 -16.64 -25.27
CA GLU A 306 14.25 -16.72 -25.96
C GLU A 306 15.45 -16.81 -25.01
N ASN A 307 15.36 -16.27 -23.79
CA ASN A 307 16.42 -16.37 -22.81
C ASN A 307 16.48 -17.67 -22.00
N VAL A 308 15.47 -18.52 -22.07
CA VAL A 308 15.46 -19.84 -21.41
C VAL A 308 15.92 -20.97 -22.34
N ALA A 309 16.04 -20.70 -23.63
CA ALA A 309 16.37 -21.70 -24.67
C ALA A 309 17.81 -21.60 -25.21
N SER A 310 18.74 -20.89 -24.56
CA SER A 310 20.16 -20.99 -24.91
C SER A 310 20.76 -22.20 -24.22
N PRO A 311 21.10 -23.28 -24.95
CA PRO A 311 21.83 -24.39 -24.37
C PRO A 311 23.23 -23.90 -24.01
N ILE A 312 23.67 -24.25 -22.82
CA ILE A 312 25.07 -24.18 -22.39
C ILE A 312 25.86 -24.98 -23.42
N ALA A 313 26.55 -24.32 -24.35
CA ALA A 313 27.51 -24.96 -25.19
C ALA A 313 28.70 -25.36 -24.31
N ASP A 314 28.83 -26.67 -24.14
CA ASP A 314 30.03 -27.34 -23.67
C ASP A 314 31.21 -26.96 -24.59
N ASP A 315 32.11 -26.11 -24.10
CA ASP A 315 33.44 -25.98 -24.70
C ASP A 315 34.43 -26.73 -23.80
N ALA A 316 34.47 -28.04 -24.02
CA ALA A 316 35.61 -28.86 -23.72
C ALA A 316 36.31 -29.12 -25.07
N ASP A 317 37.39 -28.49 -25.37
CA ASP A 317 38.64 -29.16 -25.72
C ASP A 317 39.79 -28.25 -26.12
N SER A 318 40.93 -28.68 -25.67
CA SER A 318 42.29 -28.70 -26.21
C SER A 318 43.20 -27.46 -25.98
N LYS A 319 44.08 -27.75 -25.03
CA LYS A 319 45.54 -27.83 -25.19
C LYS A 319 46.18 -26.85 -26.21
N THR A 320 47.08 -26.00 -25.72
CA THR A 320 48.51 -26.21 -25.86
C THR A 320 49.36 -25.22 -25.05
N MET A 321 50.26 -25.82 -24.33
CA MET A 321 51.45 -25.33 -23.69
C MET A 321 52.34 -24.58 -24.69
N LYS A 322 52.90 -23.44 -24.32
CA LYS A 322 54.35 -23.13 -24.45
C LYS A 322 54.71 -21.77 -23.84
N ASP A 323 55.50 -21.88 -22.78
CA ASP A 323 56.82 -21.28 -22.54
C ASP A 323 56.97 -19.76 -22.51
N VAL A 324 57.30 -19.29 -21.29
CA VAL A 324 58.56 -18.67 -20.89
C VAL A 324 58.86 -17.27 -21.48
N ASN A 325 58.83 -16.23 -20.68
CA ASN A 325 60.09 -15.64 -20.24
C ASN A 325 59.91 -14.54 -19.18
N LEU A 326 60.78 -14.61 -18.20
CA LEU A 326 61.15 -13.61 -17.20
C LEU A 326 61.68 -12.31 -17.85
N ASN A 327 61.41 -11.19 -17.21
CA ASN A 327 62.37 -10.17 -16.71
C ASN A 327 61.54 -8.94 -16.32
N ALA A 328 61.49 -8.55 -15.08
CA ALA A 328 62.51 -7.83 -14.28
C ALA A 328 62.75 -6.40 -14.78
N THR A 329 62.53 -5.53 -13.86
CA THR A 329 63.16 -4.28 -13.45
C THR A 329 62.33 -3.01 -13.62
N ASP A 330 62.14 -2.44 -12.43
CA ASP A 330 62.40 -1.07 -11.98
C ASP A 330 61.77 0.14 -12.72
N SER A 331 60.93 0.80 -12.07
CA SER A 331 61.12 2.12 -11.43
C SER A 331 59.85 2.57 -10.75
#